data_c4616f4fd5b5b6f79475ab637a2fef20
#
_entry.id   c4616f4fd5b5b6f79475ab637a2fef20
#
_cell.length_a   1.000
_cell.length_b   1.000
_cell.length_c   1.000
_cell.angle_alpha   90.00
_cell.angle_beta   90.00
_cell.angle_gamma   90.00
#
_symmetry.space_group_name_H-M   'P 1'
#
loop_
_entity.id
_entity.type
_entity.pdbx_description
1 polymer ?
#
loop_
_entity_poly.entity_id
_entity_poly.type
_entity_poly.pdbx_seq_one_letter_code
_entity_poly.pdbx_strand_id
1 'polypeptide(L)'
;MFTKSIIIIDDDPDLINVYSEALKMSGYNVSSFTDPCLAYQHIKENPNQYSLVITDDKMHDMNGLFLGTKLLEINPKLNVIIMSEFGDLKCNYKFNLLKKRVSIFKLISAVNESISKSISHGDKI
;
A
#
# COMPACT_ATOMS: atom_id res chain seq x y z
N MET A 1 16.85 -13.78 7.49
CA MET A 1 16.20 -12.47 7.51
C MET A 1 15.03 -12.46 6.54
N PHE A 2 13.88 -12.04 7.02
CA PHE A 2 12.67 -12.08 6.20
C PHE A 2 12.50 -10.79 5.41
N THR A 3 12.27 -10.94 4.11
CA THR A 3 11.98 -9.81 3.25
C THR A 3 10.50 -9.45 3.40
N LYS A 4 10.20 -8.18 3.61
CA LYS A 4 8.82 -7.74 3.71
C LYS A 4 8.15 -7.74 2.35
N SER A 5 6.88 -8.11 2.33
CA SER A 5 6.08 -8.18 1.11
C SER A 5 5.10 -7.03 1.06
N ILE A 6 5.08 -6.39 -0.09
CA ILE A 6 4.25 -5.21 -0.37
C ILE A 6 3.40 -5.50 -1.59
N ILE A 7 2.16 -5.05 -1.56
CA ILE A 7 1.31 -5.09 -2.74
C ILE A 7 1.01 -3.67 -3.18
N ILE A 8 1.14 -3.40 -4.48
CA ILE A 8 0.85 -2.08 -5.04
C ILE A 8 -0.28 -2.21 -6.05
N ILE A 9 -1.25 -1.31 -5.95
CA ILE A 9 -2.48 -1.34 -6.74
C ILE A 9 -2.69 0.01 -7.40
N ASP A 10 -2.72 0.02 -8.73
CA ASP A 10 -2.93 1.24 -9.50
C ASP A 10 -3.36 0.82 -10.90
N ASP A 11 -4.36 1.48 -11.46
CA ASP A 11 -4.83 1.11 -12.79
C ASP A 11 -3.93 1.65 -13.91
N ASP A 12 -2.86 2.35 -13.58
CA ASP A 12 -1.84 2.78 -14.54
C ASP A 12 -0.66 1.80 -14.51
N PRO A 13 -0.52 0.93 -15.52
CA PRO A 13 0.53 -0.08 -15.51
C PRO A 13 1.94 0.50 -15.60
N ASP A 14 2.11 1.64 -16.24
CA ASP A 14 3.43 2.26 -16.36
C ASP A 14 3.91 2.76 -15.00
N LEU A 15 3.02 3.38 -14.25
CA LEU A 15 3.34 3.88 -12.93
C LEU A 15 3.65 2.73 -11.97
N ILE A 16 2.86 1.67 -12.03
CA ILE A 16 3.10 0.46 -11.25
C ILE A 16 4.49 -0.09 -11.51
N ASN A 17 4.90 -0.16 -12.77
CA ASN A 17 6.22 -0.68 -13.12
C ASN A 17 7.34 0.14 -12.50
N VAL A 18 7.24 1.46 -12.57
CA VAL A 18 8.26 2.34 -12.01
C VAL A 18 8.36 2.15 -10.50
N TYR A 19 7.25 2.20 -9.81
CA TYR A 19 7.25 2.08 -8.35
C TYR A 19 7.63 0.69 -7.89
N SER A 20 7.15 -0.35 -8.56
CA SER A 20 7.49 -1.74 -8.21
C SER A 20 8.98 -1.99 -8.32
N GLU A 21 9.59 -1.54 -9.42
CA GLU A 21 11.03 -1.72 -9.61
C GLU A 21 11.83 -1.01 -8.53
N ALA A 22 11.45 0.21 -8.20
CA ALA A 22 12.14 0.98 -7.17
C ALA A 22 12.06 0.28 -5.81
N LEU A 23 10.89 -0.25 -5.47
CA LEU A 23 10.70 -0.93 -4.20
C LEU A 23 11.45 -2.27 -4.16
N LYS A 24 11.46 -3.00 -5.27
CA LYS A 24 12.24 -4.24 -5.36
C LYS A 24 13.72 -3.96 -5.17
N MET A 25 14.22 -2.90 -5.78
CA MET A 25 15.62 -2.51 -5.63
C MET A 25 15.94 -2.09 -4.20
N SER A 26 14.94 -1.70 -3.44
CA SER A 26 15.11 -1.34 -2.03
C SER A 26 15.02 -2.55 -1.10
N GLY A 27 14.83 -3.74 -1.65
CA GLY A 27 14.85 -4.97 -0.87
C GLY A 27 13.50 -5.56 -0.51
N TYR A 28 12.42 -5.04 -1.08
CA TYR A 28 11.08 -5.57 -0.79
C TYR A 28 10.63 -6.58 -1.85
N ASN A 29 9.79 -7.52 -1.43
CA ASN A 29 9.03 -8.34 -2.36
C ASN A 29 7.80 -7.54 -2.76
N VAL A 30 7.55 -7.40 -4.05
CA VAL A 30 6.45 -6.57 -4.52
C VAL A 30 5.56 -7.35 -5.47
N SER A 31 4.27 -7.37 -5.17
CA SER A 31 3.22 -7.85 -6.07
C SER A 31 2.45 -6.66 -6.59
N SER A 32 2.04 -6.70 -7.85
CA SER A 32 1.38 -5.57 -8.51
C SER A 32 0.05 -5.99 -9.08
N PHE A 33 -0.95 -5.13 -8.92
CA PHE A 33 -2.27 -5.35 -9.50
C PHE A 33 -2.76 -4.07 -10.15
N THR A 34 -3.28 -4.18 -11.36
CA THR A 34 -3.94 -3.05 -12.02
C THR A 34 -5.44 -3.05 -11.79
N ASP A 35 -5.98 -4.15 -11.29
CA ASP A 35 -7.41 -4.30 -11.00
C ASP A 35 -7.61 -4.40 -9.49
N PRO A 36 -8.27 -3.41 -8.87
CA PRO A 36 -8.46 -3.42 -7.42
C PRO A 36 -9.32 -4.57 -6.92
N CYS A 37 -10.24 -5.06 -7.73
CA CYS A 37 -11.08 -6.18 -7.33
C CYS A 37 -10.29 -7.47 -7.24
N LEU A 38 -9.38 -7.69 -8.18
CA LEU A 38 -8.49 -8.85 -8.15
C LEU A 38 -7.51 -8.74 -6.99
N ALA A 39 -7.02 -7.53 -6.72
CA ALA A 39 -6.13 -7.30 -5.58
C ALA A 39 -6.84 -7.62 -4.27
N TYR A 40 -8.06 -7.16 -4.12
CA TYR A 40 -8.86 -7.44 -2.92
C TYR A 40 -9.06 -8.94 -2.73
N GLN A 41 -9.42 -9.64 -3.80
CA GLN A 41 -9.64 -11.07 -3.75
C GLN A 41 -8.36 -11.81 -3.34
N HIS A 42 -7.23 -11.41 -3.91
CA HIS A 42 -5.94 -12.00 -3.60
C HIS A 42 -5.57 -11.81 -2.12
N ILE A 43 -5.77 -10.61 -1.59
CA ILE A 43 -5.47 -10.33 -0.19
C ILE A 43 -6.41 -11.10 0.73
N LYS A 44 -7.67 -11.19 0.35
CA LYS A 44 -8.66 -11.93 1.13
C LYS A 44 -8.27 -13.41 1.26
N GLU A 45 -7.72 -13.99 0.19
CA GLU A 45 -7.27 -15.37 0.20
C GLU A 45 -5.93 -15.55 0.91
N ASN A 46 -5.17 -14.47 1.08
CA ASN A 46 -3.83 -14.50 1.68
C ASN A 46 -3.69 -13.37 2.71
N PRO A 47 -4.50 -13.39 3.78
CA PRO A 47 -4.65 -12.21 4.64
C PRO A 47 -3.41 -11.80 5.42
N ASN A 48 -2.46 -12.71 5.57
CA ASN A 48 -1.25 -12.42 6.34
C ASN A 48 0.02 -12.34 5.49
N GLN A 49 -0.13 -12.36 4.17
CA GLN A 49 1.02 -12.40 3.27
C GLN A 49 1.73 -11.06 3.17
N TYR A 50 1.00 -9.97 3.25
CA TYR A 50 1.54 -8.64 2.99
C TYR A 50 1.64 -7.80 4.24
N SER A 51 2.72 -7.01 4.32
CA SER A 51 2.90 -6.05 5.42
C SER A 51 2.30 -4.70 5.09
N LEU A 52 2.20 -4.39 3.82
CA LEU A 52 1.81 -3.06 3.37
C LEU A 52 1.08 -3.13 2.05
N VAL A 53 0.04 -2.33 1.92
CA VAL A 53 -0.66 -2.10 0.66
C VAL A 53 -0.46 -0.64 0.26
N ILE A 54 -0.08 -0.43 -0.98
CA ILE A 54 -0.03 0.91 -1.57
C ILE A 54 -1.09 0.94 -2.65
N THR A 55 -2.05 1.84 -2.55
CA THR A 55 -3.12 1.92 -3.54
C THR A 55 -3.33 3.33 -4.02
N ASP A 56 -3.66 3.47 -5.30
CA ASP A 56 -4.15 4.72 -5.83
C ASP A 56 -5.54 5.00 -5.25
N ASP A 57 -5.89 6.28 -5.15
CA ASP A 57 -7.21 6.67 -4.67
C ASP A 57 -8.28 6.49 -5.74
N LYS A 58 -8.03 6.97 -6.94
CA LYS A 58 -9.02 6.91 -8.02
C LYS A 58 -8.71 5.79 -8.99
N MET A 59 -9.54 4.76 -8.97
CA MET A 59 -9.45 3.63 -9.87
C MET A 59 -10.83 3.35 -10.47
N HIS A 60 -10.87 2.59 -11.56
CA HIS A 60 -12.10 2.39 -12.32
C HIS A 60 -13.24 1.81 -11.51
N ASP A 61 -12.99 0.73 -10.79
CA ASP A 61 -14.05 -0.03 -10.15
C ASP A 61 -14.19 0.22 -8.66
N MET A 62 -13.20 0.87 -8.06
CA MET A 62 -13.15 0.99 -6.62
C MET A 62 -12.17 2.09 -6.23
N ASN A 63 -12.54 2.99 -5.33
CA ASN A 63 -11.57 3.97 -4.87
C ASN A 63 -10.71 3.42 -3.74
N GLY A 64 -9.58 4.07 -3.50
CA GLY A 64 -8.60 3.60 -2.52
C GLY A 64 -9.09 3.59 -1.10
N LEU A 65 -9.91 4.58 -0.72
CA LEU A 65 -10.48 4.63 0.63
C LEU A 65 -11.41 3.45 0.88
N PHE A 66 -12.25 3.14 -0.08
CA PHE A 66 -13.16 2.00 0.03
C PHE A 66 -12.37 0.71 0.12
N LEU A 67 -11.40 0.54 -0.79
CA LEU A 67 -10.54 -0.65 -0.79
C LEU A 67 -9.81 -0.78 0.54
N GLY A 68 -9.19 0.28 1.02
CA GLY A 68 -8.46 0.26 2.28
C GLY A 68 -9.34 -0.13 3.46
N THR A 69 -10.55 0.40 3.49
CA THR A 69 -11.51 0.06 4.54
C THR A 69 -11.85 -1.43 4.52
N LYS A 70 -12.10 -1.97 3.32
CA LYS A 70 -12.39 -3.40 3.16
C LYS A 70 -11.20 -4.27 3.57
N LEU A 71 -10.00 -3.82 3.24
CA LEU A 71 -8.78 -4.57 3.58
C LEU A 71 -8.55 -4.60 5.09
N LEU A 72 -8.83 -3.51 5.79
CA LEU A 72 -8.68 -3.48 7.23
C LEU A 72 -9.73 -4.33 7.95
N GLU A 73 -10.85 -4.62 7.30
CA GLU A 73 -11.81 -5.60 7.81
C GLU A 73 -11.23 -7.01 7.77
N ILE A 74 -10.42 -7.29 6.75
CA ILE A 74 -9.77 -8.60 6.62
C ILE A 74 -8.63 -8.73 7.62
N ASN A 75 -7.80 -7.70 7.71
CA ASN A 75 -6.62 -7.71 8.58
C ASN A 75 -6.40 -6.31 9.16
N PRO A 76 -6.84 -6.08 10.40
CA PRO A 76 -6.70 -4.76 11.04
C PRO A 76 -5.27 -4.29 11.24
N LYS A 77 -4.30 -5.20 11.15
CA LYS A 77 -2.88 -4.87 11.33
C LYS A 77 -2.20 -4.45 10.04
N LEU A 78 -2.91 -4.52 8.93
CA LEU A 78 -2.34 -4.18 7.63
C LEU A 78 -2.08 -2.69 7.54
N ASN A 79 -0.91 -2.31 7.05
CA ASN A 79 -0.61 -0.92 6.76
C ASN A 79 -1.10 -0.58 5.36
N VAL A 80 -1.76 0.56 5.22
CA VAL A 80 -2.28 1.00 3.93
C VAL A 80 -1.82 2.41 3.66
N ILE A 81 -1.19 2.60 2.50
CA ILE A 81 -0.82 3.92 1.98
C ILE A 81 -1.72 4.20 0.79
N ILE A 82 -2.40 5.34 0.80
CA ILE A 82 -3.24 5.77 -0.31
C ILE A 82 -2.59 6.97 -0.99
N MET A 83 -2.42 6.87 -2.31
CA MET A 83 -1.88 7.95 -3.12
C MET A 83 -3.03 8.73 -3.73
N SER A 84 -3.12 10.03 -3.44
CA SER A 84 -4.21 10.89 -3.89
C SER A 84 -3.67 12.15 -4.54
N GLU A 85 -4.34 12.60 -5.58
CA GLU A 85 -3.97 13.86 -6.24
C GLU A 85 -4.05 15.06 -5.28
N PHE A 86 -4.96 14.99 -4.34
CA PHE A 86 -5.18 16.11 -3.44
C PHE A 86 -4.40 16.02 -2.14
N GLY A 87 -3.88 14.84 -1.84
CA GLY A 87 -3.04 14.65 -0.65
C GLY A 87 -3.74 14.89 0.67
N ASP A 88 -5.03 15.15 0.64
CA ASP A 88 -5.78 15.53 1.82
C ASP A 88 -7.15 14.89 1.78
N LEU A 89 -7.20 13.62 2.17
CA LEU A 89 -8.45 12.92 2.32
C LEU A 89 -8.86 13.06 3.76
N LYS A 90 -9.88 13.84 4.00
CA LYS A 90 -10.32 14.14 5.35
C LYS A 90 -10.64 12.91 6.16
N CYS A 91 -10.28 12.95 7.42
CA CYS A 91 -10.75 12.01 8.42
C CYS A 91 -10.20 10.62 8.35
N ASN A 92 -8.89 10.47 8.10
CA ASN A 92 -8.44 9.12 8.07
C ASN A 92 -7.17 8.86 8.84
N TYR A 93 -7.36 8.46 10.09
CA TYR A 93 -6.29 8.04 10.98
C TYR A 93 -5.76 6.66 10.64
N LYS A 94 -6.53 5.89 9.83
CA LYS A 94 -6.21 4.50 9.56
C LYS A 94 -5.26 4.31 8.41
N PHE A 95 -5.11 5.34 7.59
CA PHE A 95 -4.30 5.25 6.38
C PHE A 95 -3.24 6.32 6.35
N ASN A 96 -2.09 6.00 5.76
CA ASN A 96 -1.09 7.00 5.41
C ASN A 96 -1.44 7.54 4.04
N LEU A 97 -1.44 8.86 3.90
CA LEU A 97 -1.79 9.51 2.65
C LEU A 97 -0.55 10.11 2.02
N LEU A 98 -0.35 9.83 0.73
CA LEU A 98 0.72 10.46 -0.05
C LEU A 98 0.10 11.23 -1.20
N LYS A 99 0.59 12.42 -1.42
CA LYS A 99 0.12 13.22 -2.54
C LYS A 99 0.67 12.65 -3.84
N LYS A 100 -0.20 12.48 -4.82
CA LYS A 100 0.18 11.92 -6.11
C LYS A 100 1.23 12.75 -6.80
N ARG A 101 1.92 12.06 -7.66
CA ARG A 101 3.20 12.34 -8.28
C ARG A 101 4.29 12.40 -7.22
N VAL A 102 4.21 11.45 -6.31
CA VAL A 102 5.24 11.27 -5.30
C VAL A 102 6.53 10.79 -5.99
N SER A 103 7.65 11.37 -5.59
CA SER A 103 8.94 10.92 -6.09
C SER A 103 9.25 9.52 -5.57
N ILE A 104 10.14 8.82 -6.25
CA ILE A 104 10.59 7.49 -5.83
C ILE A 104 11.19 7.56 -4.42
N PHE A 105 12.00 8.58 -4.15
CA PHE A 105 12.61 8.74 -2.83
C PHE A 105 11.57 8.90 -1.73
N LYS A 106 10.55 9.71 -2.00
CA LYS A 106 9.51 9.96 -1.03
C LYS A 106 8.66 8.72 -0.79
N LEU A 107 8.38 7.97 -1.85
CA LEU A 107 7.65 6.72 -1.73
C LEU A 107 8.41 5.71 -0.88
N ILE A 108 9.69 5.50 -1.18
CA ILE A 108 10.52 4.55 -0.44
C ILE A 108 10.62 4.98 1.03
N SER A 109 10.79 6.26 1.28
CA SER A 109 10.85 6.79 2.64
C SER A 109 9.55 6.52 3.41
N ALA A 110 8.41 6.74 2.77
CA ALA A 110 7.11 6.49 3.39
C ALA A 110 6.90 5.01 3.68
N VAL A 111 7.33 4.14 2.76
CA VAL A 111 7.24 2.70 2.94
C VAL A 111 8.11 2.25 4.10
N ASN A 112 9.37 2.68 4.13
CA ASN A 112 10.29 2.34 5.21
C ASN A 112 9.74 2.78 6.56
N GLU A 113 9.20 3.98 6.62
CA GLU A 113 8.63 4.52 7.86
C GLU A 113 7.41 3.71 8.30
N SER A 114 6.52 3.38 7.39
CA SER A 114 5.33 2.60 7.71
C SER A 114 5.68 1.22 8.28
N ILE A 115 6.65 0.55 7.67
CA ILE A 115 7.07 -0.77 8.11
C ILE A 115 7.80 -0.69 9.45
N SER A 116 8.65 0.31 9.63
CA SER A 116 9.36 0.51 10.89
C SER A 116 8.41 0.78 12.06
N LYS A 117 7.40 1.60 11.84
CA LYS A 117 6.40 1.89 12.87
C LYS A 117 5.63 0.64 13.26
N SER A 118 5.30 -0.19 12.29
CA SER A 118 4.61 -1.44 12.54
C SER A 118 5.45 -2.37 13.43
N ILE A 119 6.74 -2.48 13.13
CA ILE A 119 7.67 -3.28 13.92
C ILE A 119 7.81 -2.70 15.33
N SER A 120 8.02 -1.39 15.44
CA SER A 120 8.13 -0.70 16.72
C SER A 120 6.90 -0.92 17.58
N HIS A 121 5.74 -0.87 16.97
CA HIS A 121 4.46 -1.07 17.66
C HIS A 121 4.37 -2.49 18.23
N GLY A 122 4.81 -3.47 17.45
CA GLY A 122 4.85 -4.85 17.90
C GLY A 122 5.80 -5.07 19.06
N ASP A 123 6.92 -4.37 19.07
CA ASP A 123 7.94 -4.53 20.11
C ASP A 123 7.55 -3.94 21.45
N LYS A 124 6.53 -3.11 21.49
CA LYS A 124 6.12 -2.46 22.72
C LYS A 124 5.18 -3.30 23.57
N ILE A 125 4.89 -4.46 23.14
CA ILE A 125 4.05 -5.39 23.91
C ILE A 125 4.90 -6.17 24.96
#